data_62cf1c14c212e662fcdf43e61fabb231
#
_entry.id   62cf1c14c212e662fcdf43e61fabb231
#
_cell.length_a   1.000
_cell.length_b   1.000
_cell.length_c   1.000
_cell.angle_alpha   90.00
_cell.angle_beta   90.00
_cell.angle_gamma   90.00
#
_symmetry.space_group_name_H-M   'P 1'
#
loop_
_entity.id
_entity.type
_entity.pdbx_description
1 polymer ?
#
loop_
_entity_poly.entity_id
_entity_poly.type
_entity_poly.pdbx_seq_one_letter_code
_entity_poly.pdbx_strand_id
1 'polypeptide(L)'
;MSGQARADRAGLRSALWLPLFDDLADPIVAARLAGEAEGAGWHGVFVWDHVRWRAPVRQVADAWITLAAIAGATERVRLGPMVTPLARRRPVKVARETATLDRLSGGRLTLGVGLGSDRFGGELSKTGEEIDDRLRGQMLDESLEILTAAWSGQQVHHHGPHYTVDGIQFLPRPAQRPGVPVWTAGLAGHVKPLHRAARYQGFFPVNLSHADQLAEAVAAIAGLRPRPAPPYDIAVGLPPGTDPTPYAQAGATWWLPEFDPATVSLDQVRGVLRDGPATL
;
A
#
# COMPACT_ATOMS: atom_id res chain seq x y z
N MET A 1 -34.13 21.65 17.30
CA MET A 1 -33.90 20.20 17.58
C MET A 1 -32.65 19.82 16.78
N SER A 2 -31.53 19.76 17.46
CA SER A 2 -30.19 19.58 16.93
C SER A 2 -29.92 18.10 16.65
N GLY A 3 -29.95 17.72 15.37
CA GLY A 3 -29.44 16.46 14.87
C GLY A 3 -27.92 16.53 14.72
N GLN A 4 -27.19 16.27 15.79
CA GLN A 4 -25.75 16.20 15.80
C GLN A 4 -25.37 14.90 15.09
N ALA A 5 -24.92 14.96 13.83
CA ALA A 5 -24.31 13.84 13.14
C ALA A 5 -23.07 13.42 13.96
N ARG A 6 -23.19 12.33 14.73
CA ARG A 6 -22.07 11.59 15.27
C ARG A 6 -21.23 11.14 14.07
N ALA A 7 -20.11 11.82 13.84
CA ALA A 7 -19.03 11.23 13.07
C ALA A 7 -18.63 9.95 13.85
N ASP A 8 -18.99 8.79 13.29
CA ASP A 8 -18.44 7.52 13.76
C ASP A 8 -16.91 7.64 13.67
N ARG A 9 -16.27 7.76 14.83
CA ARG A 9 -14.83 7.53 14.94
C ARG A 9 -14.67 6.03 14.64
N ALA A 10 -14.46 5.72 13.36
CA ALA A 10 -14.03 4.39 13.00
C ALA A 10 -12.77 4.09 13.79
N GLY A 11 -12.81 3.08 14.66
CA GLY A 11 -11.64 2.65 15.44
C GLY A 11 -10.46 2.34 14.52
N LEU A 12 -9.25 2.25 15.08
CA LEU A 12 -8.05 1.90 14.35
C LEU A 12 -8.25 0.53 13.65
N ARG A 13 -8.11 0.49 12.33
CA ARG A 13 -8.16 -0.76 11.56
C ARG A 13 -6.80 -1.45 11.60
N SER A 14 -6.80 -2.77 11.60
CA SER A 14 -5.58 -3.58 11.58
C SER A 14 -5.48 -4.35 10.29
N ALA A 15 -4.28 -4.38 9.71
CA ALA A 15 -4.01 -5.18 8.52
C ALA A 15 -2.71 -5.97 8.69
N LEU A 16 -2.75 -7.25 8.37
CA LEU A 16 -1.53 -8.06 8.29
C LEU A 16 -0.64 -7.53 7.17
N TRP A 17 0.68 -7.40 7.42
CA TRP A 17 1.62 -6.86 6.44
C TRP A 17 2.79 -7.83 6.24
N LEU A 18 2.69 -8.63 5.18
CA LEU A 18 3.56 -9.77 4.94
C LEU A 18 4.76 -9.40 4.06
N PRO A 19 5.99 -9.59 4.54
CA PRO A 19 7.15 -9.71 3.68
C PRO A 19 7.12 -11.08 3.00
N LEU A 20 7.05 -11.12 1.67
CA LEU A 20 6.92 -12.38 0.91
C LEU A 20 8.29 -13.05 0.72
N PHE A 21 8.94 -13.40 1.84
CA PHE A 21 10.29 -13.92 1.89
C PHE A 21 10.34 -15.29 2.55
N ASP A 22 11.24 -16.13 2.07
CA ASP A 22 11.55 -17.48 2.60
C ASP A 22 10.27 -18.28 2.96
N ASP A 23 9.97 -18.54 4.22
CA ASP A 23 8.78 -19.30 4.64
C ASP A 23 7.45 -18.64 4.20
N LEU A 24 7.45 -17.34 3.93
CA LEU A 24 6.30 -16.57 3.46
C LEU A 24 6.28 -16.39 1.94
N ALA A 25 7.26 -16.96 1.21
CA ALA A 25 7.34 -16.84 -0.24
C ALA A 25 6.38 -17.77 -1.00
N ASP A 26 5.72 -18.72 -0.32
CA ASP A 26 4.69 -19.55 -0.95
C ASP A 26 3.34 -18.80 -1.02
N PRO A 27 2.80 -18.53 -2.22
CA PRO A 27 1.51 -17.85 -2.38
C PRO A 27 0.34 -18.57 -1.70
N ILE A 28 0.39 -19.91 -1.58
CA ILE A 28 -0.64 -20.70 -0.91
C ILE A 28 -0.58 -20.50 0.60
N VAL A 29 0.63 -20.41 1.16
CA VAL A 29 0.82 -20.07 2.59
C VAL A 29 0.31 -18.66 2.87
N ALA A 30 0.67 -17.67 2.05
CA ALA A 30 0.20 -16.30 2.18
C ALA A 30 -1.35 -16.20 2.08
N ALA A 31 -1.96 -16.95 1.15
CA ALA A 31 -3.41 -17.00 1.00
C ALA A 31 -4.11 -17.62 2.22
N ARG A 32 -3.54 -18.68 2.81
CA ARG A 32 -4.05 -19.27 4.07
C ARG A 32 -3.97 -18.31 5.23
N LEU A 33 -2.83 -17.63 5.41
CA LEU A 33 -2.67 -16.60 6.44
C LEU A 33 -3.67 -15.46 6.27
N ALA A 34 -3.97 -15.07 5.04
CA ALA A 34 -5.00 -14.07 4.75
C ALA A 34 -6.41 -14.53 5.15
N GLY A 35 -6.75 -15.79 4.90
CA GLY A 35 -8.01 -16.39 5.38
C GLY A 35 -8.05 -16.51 6.91
N GLU A 36 -6.94 -16.90 7.56
CA GLU A 36 -6.80 -16.92 9.02
C GLU A 36 -6.99 -15.48 9.59
N ALA A 37 -6.38 -14.46 8.98
CA ALA A 37 -6.54 -13.06 9.37
C ALA A 37 -8.00 -12.59 9.24
N GLU A 38 -8.64 -12.89 8.12
CA GLU A 38 -10.05 -12.55 7.90
C GLU A 38 -10.96 -13.22 8.93
N GLY A 39 -10.70 -14.49 9.23
CA GLY A 39 -11.44 -15.24 10.26
C GLY A 39 -11.25 -14.68 11.67
N ALA A 40 -10.07 -14.13 11.96
CA ALA A 40 -9.72 -13.49 13.23
C ALA A 40 -10.19 -12.01 13.33
N GLY A 41 -10.90 -11.49 12.32
CA GLY A 41 -11.47 -10.14 12.35
C GLY A 41 -10.51 -9.03 11.89
N TRP A 42 -9.40 -9.36 11.26
CA TRP A 42 -8.52 -8.35 10.65
C TRP A 42 -9.21 -7.67 9.46
N HIS A 43 -8.86 -6.40 9.22
CA HIS A 43 -9.52 -5.55 8.22
C HIS A 43 -8.81 -5.57 6.86
N GLY A 44 -7.54 -5.99 6.81
CA GLY A 44 -6.76 -6.02 5.58
C GLY A 44 -5.58 -6.97 5.63
N VAL A 45 -5.05 -7.27 4.44
CA VAL A 45 -3.79 -7.98 4.24
C VAL A 45 -3.02 -7.28 3.14
N PHE A 46 -1.86 -6.76 3.47
CA PHE A 46 -0.95 -6.11 2.54
C PHE A 46 0.33 -6.92 2.40
N VAL A 47 1.00 -6.79 1.26
CA VAL A 47 2.23 -7.52 0.98
C VAL A 47 3.34 -6.59 0.53
N TRP A 48 4.57 -6.96 0.80
CA TRP A 48 5.75 -6.26 0.28
C TRP A 48 5.97 -6.63 -1.19
N ASP A 49 6.41 -5.67 -2.00
CA ASP A 49 6.72 -5.89 -3.42
C ASP A 49 8.21 -5.64 -3.66
N HIS A 50 8.97 -6.72 -3.58
CA HIS A 50 10.41 -6.76 -3.85
C HIS A 50 10.73 -7.80 -4.91
N VAL A 51 11.80 -7.60 -5.66
CA VAL A 51 12.37 -8.62 -6.58
C VAL A 51 13.59 -9.27 -5.98
N ARG A 52 14.15 -8.65 -4.94
CA ARG A 52 15.34 -9.11 -4.25
C ARG A 52 15.43 -8.47 -2.86
N TRP A 53 16.01 -9.21 -1.91
CA TRP A 53 16.37 -8.70 -0.60
C TRP A 53 17.82 -9.09 -0.25
N ARG A 54 18.40 -8.47 0.77
CA ARG A 54 19.75 -8.81 1.26
C ARG A 54 19.73 -10.12 2.06
N ALA A 55 20.89 -10.77 2.18
CA ALA A 55 21.05 -11.92 3.07
C ALA A 55 20.60 -11.56 4.51
N PRO A 56 20.03 -12.51 5.26
CA PRO A 56 19.94 -13.95 4.97
C PRO A 56 18.80 -14.39 4.04
N VAL A 57 17.88 -13.50 3.66
CA VAL A 57 16.75 -13.81 2.77
C VAL A 57 17.24 -14.41 1.45
N ARG A 58 16.65 -15.54 1.05
CA ARG A 58 16.99 -16.29 -0.16
C ARG A 58 15.86 -16.38 -1.18
N GLN A 59 14.61 -16.47 -0.72
CA GLN A 59 13.43 -16.61 -1.56
C GLN A 59 12.60 -15.34 -1.50
N VAL A 60 12.11 -14.89 -2.66
CA VAL A 60 11.25 -13.73 -2.78
C VAL A 60 10.12 -14.09 -3.75
N ALA A 61 8.87 -13.99 -3.30
CA ALA A 61 7.71 -14.24 -4.16
C ALA A 61 7.24 -12.97 -4.86
N ASP A 62 6.57 -13.14 -6.01
CA ASP A 62 5.90 -12.05 -6.71
C ASP A 62 4.66 -11.60 -5.92
N ALA A 63 4.61 -10.31 -5.65
CA ALA A 63 3.53 -9.70 -4.87
C ALA A 63 2.18 -9.78 -5.58
N TRP A 64 2.13 -9.58 -6.89
CA TRP A 64 0.86 -9.49 -7.64
C TRP A 64 0.22 -10.86 -7.84
N ILE A 65 1.01 -11.90 -8.07
CA ILE A 65 0.52 -13.27 -8.13
C ILE A 65 0.03 -13.72 -6.74
N THR A 66 0.79 -13.39 -5.68
CA THR A 66 0.38 -13.67 -4.30
C THR A 66 -0.91 -12.94 -3.92
N LEU A 67 -1.07 -11.67 -4.31
CA LEU A 67 -2.30 -10.92 -4.09
C LEU A 67 -3.51 -11.51 -4.83
N ALA A 68 -3.31 -12.11 -6.00
CA ALA A 68 -4.38 -12.83 -6.71
C ALA A 68 -4.82 -14.08 -5.92
N ALA A 69 -3.87 -14.82 -5.34
CA ALA A 69 -4.18 -15.96 -4.46
C ALA A 69 -4.91 -15.51 -3.18
N ILE A 70 -4.47 -14.43 -2.54
CA ILE A 70 -5.14 -13.82 -1.38
C ILE A 70 -6.56 -13.38 -1.74
N ALA A 71 -6.75 -12.74 -2.89
CA ALA A 71 -8.07 -12.28 -3.34
C ALA A 71 -9.07 -13.43 -3.51
N GLY A 72 -8.59 -14.59 -4.01
CA GLY A 72 -9.41 -15.79 -4.17
C GLY A 72 -9.69 -16.54 -2.87
N ALA A 73 -8.88 -16.33 -1.82
CA ALA A 73 -9.02 -17.02 -0.52
C ALA A 73 -9.76 -16.19 0.53
N THR A 74 -10.17 -14.96 0.22
CA THR A 74 -10.80 -14.00 1.15
C THR A 74 -11.98 -13.30 0.51
N GLU A 75 -12.91 -12.79 1.34
CA GLU A 75 -14.15 -12.14 0.86
C GLU A 75 -14.28 -10.67 1.31
N ARG A 76 -13.68 -10.29 2.45
CA ARG A 76 -13.93 -9.00 3.11
C ARG A 76 -12.70 -8.14 3.29
N VAL A 77 -11.55 -8.75 3.61
CA VAL A 77 -10.33 -8.00 3.90
C VAL A 77 -9.88 -7.17 2.71
N ARG A 78 -9.49 -5.94 2.98
CA ARG A 78 -8.80 -5.09 2.02
C ARG A 78 -7.43 -5.69 1.71
N LEU A 79 -6.97 -5.58 0.48
CA LEU A 79 -5.68 -6.16 0.09
C LEU A 79 -4.91 -5.24 -0.86
N GLY A 80 -3.61 -5.42 -0.95
CA GLY A 80 -2.80 -4.67 -1.90
C GLY A 80 -1.30 -4.74 -1.62
N PRO A 81 -0.47 -4.22 -2.52
CA PRO A 81 0.94 -4.05 -2.24
C PRO A 81 1.13 -2.89 -1.27
N MET A 82 2.08 -3.01 -0.34
CA MET A 82 2.49 -1.93 0.55
C MET A 82 4.02 -1.98 0.73
N VAL A 83 4.79 -1.39 -0.22
CA VAL A 83 4.29 -0.67 -1.39
C VAL A 83 4.92 -1.23 -2.66
N THR A 84 4.32 -0.97 -3.83
CA THR A 84 4.94 -1.26 -5.12
C THR A 84 5.71 -0.05 -5.63
N PRO A 85 6.99 -0.20 -6.06
CA PRO A 85 7.76 0.85 -6.71
C PRO A 85 7.32 1.00 -8.18
N LEU A 86 6.56 2.05 -8.51
CA LEU A 86 6.02 2.21 -9.87
C LEU A 86 7.12 2.49 -10.91
N ALA A 87 8.24 3.11 -10.52
CA ALA A 87 9.36 3.34 -11.43
C ALA A 87 9.94 2.04 -12.02
N ARG A 88 9.83 0.91 -11.31
CA ARG A 88 10.24 -0.42 -11.76
C ARG A 88 9.20 -1.11 -12.67
N ARG A 89 8.06 -0.49 -12.92
CA ARG A 89 6.93 -1.10 -13.61
C ARG A 89 6.45 -0.26 -14.79
N ARG A 90 5.95 -0.92 -15.83
CA ARG A 90 5.30 -0.23 -16.94
C ARG A 90 3.87 0.18 -16.56
N PRO A 91 3.51 1.48 -16.61
CA PRO A 91 2.19 1.96 -16.15
C PRO A 91 1.02 1.25 -16.82
N VAL A 92 1.12 0.99 -18.14
CA VAL A 92 0.06 0.29 -18.89
C VAL A 92 -0.16 -1.15 -18.42
N LYS A 93 0.90 -1.82 -17.96
CA LYS A 93 0.80 -3.17 -17.38
C LYS A 93 0.14 -3.10 -16.01
N VAL A 94 0.57 -2.17 -15.16
CA VAL A 94 -0.02 -1.93 -13.83
C VAL A 94 -1.50 -1.54 -13.95
N ALA A 95 -1.88 -0.76 -14.95
CA ALA A 95 -3.29 -0.43 -15.20
C ALA A 95 -4.15 -1.68 -15.44
N ARG A 96 -3.63 -2.67 -16.18
CA ARG A 96 -4.32 -3.96 -16.41
C ARG A 96 -4.34 -4.82 -15.15
N GLU A 97 -3.22 -4.93 -14.45
CA GLU A 97 -3.09 -5.71 -13.22
C GLU A 97 -4.04 -5.20 -12.14
N THR A 98 -4.03 -3.90 -11.88
CA THR A 98 -4.89 -3.27 -10.87
C THR A 98 -6.37 -3.41 -11.21
N ALA A 99 -6.78 -3.15 -12.44
CA ALA A 99 -8.17 -3.30 -12.85
C ALA A 99 -8.65 -4.75 -12.72
N THR A 100 -7.80 -5.71 -13.09
CA THR A 100 -8.12 -7.15 -13.01
C THR A 100 -8.19 -7.62 -11.56
N LEU A 101 -7.19 -7.28 -10.74
CA LEU A 101 -7.15 -7.68 -9.34
C LEU A 101 -8.26 -7.01 -8.52
N ASP A 102 -8.59 -5.76 -8.81
CA ASP A 102 -9.70 -5.06 -8.16
C ASP A 102 -11.04 -5.73 -8.47
N ARG A 103 -11.25 -6.18 -9.70
CA ARG A 103 -12.45 -6.95 -10.08
C ARG A 103 -12.45 -8.35 -9.45
N LEU A 104 -11.31 -9.05 -9.47
CA LEU A 104 -11.16 -10.37 -8.84
C LEU A 104 -11.49 -10.32 -7.35
N SER A 105 -11.06 -9.27 -6.68
CA SER A 105 -11.31 -9.06 -5.25
C SER A 105 -12.67 -8.42 -4.94
N GLY A 106 -13.52 -8.13 -5.94
CA GLY A 106 -14.81 -7.45 -5.70
C GLY A 106 -14.67 -6.01 -5.20
N GLY A 107 -13.61 -5.29 -5.57
CA GLY A 107 -13.40 -3.89 -5.17
C GLY A 107 -12.68 -3.72 -3.83
N ARG A 108 -11.83 -4.67 -3.44
CA ARG A 108 -11.09 -4.61 -2.16
C ARG A 108 -9.63 -4.16 -2.31
N LEU A 109 -9.15 -3.93 -3.54
CA LEU A 109 -7.77 -3.51 -3.79
C LEU A 109 -7.51 -2.10 -3.26
N THR A 110 -6.37 -1.92 -2.61
CA THR A 110 -5.73 -0.62 -2.35
C THR A 110 -4.33 -0.66 -2.94
N LEU A 111 -3.99 0.31 -3.76
CA LEU A 111 -2.68 0.39 -4.39
C LEU A 111 -1.74 1.23 -3.53
N GLY A 112 -0.91 0.59 -2.72
CA GLY A 112 0.22 1.23 -2.05
C GLY A 112 1.37 1.45 -3.01
N VAL A 113 1.90 2.67 -3.11
CA VAL A 113 2.96 3.04 -4.04
C VAL A 113 4.10 3.80 -3.37
N GLY A 114 5.31 3.61 -3.86
CA GLY A 114 6.50 4.30 -3.37
C GLY A 114 7.59 4.40 -4.43
N LEU A 115 8.72 4.99 -4.05
CA LEU A 115 9.89 5.11 -4.92
C LEU A 115 10.68 3.81 -5.06
N GLY A 116 10.54 2.90 -4.08
CA GLY A 116 11.50 1.82 -3.92
C GLY A 116 12.80 2.29 -3.28
N SER A 117 13.67 1.34 -2.94
CA SER A 117 14.96 1.63 -2.32
C SER A 117 15.99 0.59 -2.73
N ASP A 118 17.20 1.04 -3.04
CA ASP A 118 18.29 0.13 -3.35
C ASP A 118 19.04 -0.39 -2.10
N ARG A 119 18.70 0.13 -0.90
CA ARG A 119 19.42 -0.13 0.36
C ARG A 119 19.36 -1.57 0.84
N PHE A 120 18.29 -2.29 0.52
CA PHE A 120 17.99 -3.59 1.12
C PHE A 120 18.38 -4.79 0.25
N GLY A 121 19.05 -4.58 -0.86
CA GLY A 121 19.47 -5.69 -1.70
C GLY A 121 20.07 -5.28 -3.03
N GLY A 122 20.09 -4.01 -3.35
CA GLY A 122 20.52 -3.53 -4.66
C GLY A 122 19.54 -3.97 -5.75
N GLU A 123 18.23 -3.97 -5.45
CA GLU A 123 17.22 -4.47 -6.40
C GLU A 123 17.02 -3.55 -7.61
N LEU A 124 17.41 -2.29 -7.49
CA LEU A 124 17.38 -1.33 -8.61
C LEU A 124 18.69 -1.38 -9.41
N SER A 125 19.82 -1.17 -8.73
CA SER A 125 21.14 -1.12 -9.39
C SER A 125 21.54 -2.43 -10.05
N LYS A 126 21.12 -3.59 -9.49
CA LYS A 126 21.48 -4.92 -10.02
C LYS A 126 20.56 -5.39 -11.14
N THR A 127 19.45 -4.71 -11.37
CA THR A 127 18.50 -5.04 -12.46
C THR A 127 18.47 -4.00 -13.57
N GLY A 128 19.33 -2.96 -13.45
CA GLY A 128 19.41 -1.90 -14.46
C GLY A 128 18.26 -0.89 -14.39
N GLU A 129 17.57 -0.81 -13.24
CA GLU A 129 16.52 0.16 -13.01
C GLU A 129 17.09 1.53 -12.63
N GLU A 130 16.28 2.58 -12.75
CA GLU A 130 16.67 3.94 -12.36
C GLU A 130 17.00 4.02 -10.86
N ILE A 131 18.16 4.56 -10.51
CA ILE A 131 18.64 4.71 -9.13
C ILE A 131 18.51 6.13 -8.58
N ASP A 132 18.30 7.14 -9.43
CA ASP A 132 18.11 8.51 -9.01
C ASP A 132 16.71 8.72 -8.42
N ASP A 133 16.65 9.09 -7.14
CA ASP A 133 15.38 9.29 -6.40
C ASP A 133 14.49 10.36 -7.03
N ARG A 134 15.07 11.39 -7.67
CA ARG A 134 14.32 12.46 -8.32
C ARG A 134 13.67 11.95 -9.58
N LEU A 135 14.39 11.18 -10.40
CA LEU A 135 13.85 10.58 -11.62
C LEU A 135 12.77 9.56 -11.30
N ARG A 136 13.02 8.67 -10.31
CA ARG A 136 11.98 7.74 -9.85
C ARG A 136 10.74 8.46 -9.31
N GLY A 137 10.92 9.62 -8.66
CA GLY A 137 9.80 10.45 -8.24
C GLY A 137 8.98 11.01 -9.39
N GLN A 138 9.61 11.40 -10.49
CA GLN A 138 8.94 11.84 -11.72
C GLN A 138 8.22 10.68 -12.41
N MET A 139 8.88 9.52 -12.52
CA MET A 139 8.28 8.29 -13.07
C MET A 139 7.07 7.83 -12.25
N LEU A 140 7.12 7.95 -10.92
CA LEU A 140 5.99 7.65 -10.03
C LEU A 140 4.82 8.59 -10.28
N ASP A 141 5.06 9.90 -10.35
CA ASP A 141 4.01 10.90 -10.58
C ASP A 141 3.35 10.67 -11.95
N GLU A 142 4.15 10.48 -13.00
CA GLU A 142 3.68 10.22 -14.36
C GLU A 142 2.90 8.90 -14.47
N SER A 143 3.37 7.84 -13.78
CA SER A 143 2.65 6.57 -13.70
C SER A 143 1.27 6.72 -13.06
N LEU A 144 1.16 7.48 -11.97
CA LEU A 144 -0.11 7.72 -11.29
C LEU A 144 -1.10 8.51 -12.14
N GLU A 145 -0.64 9.46 -12.96
CA GLU A 145 -1.47 10.16 -13.94
C GLU A 145 -2.03 9.20 -14.98
N ILE A 146 -1.17 8.35 -15.56
CA ILE A 146 -1.59 7.33 -16.54
C ILE A 146 -2.59 6.34 -15.91
N LEU A 147 -2.33 5.85 -14.69
CA LEU A 147 -3.22 4.92 -14.00
C LEU A 147 -4.60 5.53 -13.74
N THR A 148 -4.64 6.77 -13.25
CA THR A 148 -5.89 7.49 -13.00
C THR A 148 -6.69 7.65 -14.29
N ALA A 149 -6.04 8.04 -15.39
CA ALA A 149 -6.68 8.14 -16.69
C ALA A 149 -7.16 6.76 -17.20
N ALA A 150 -6.35 5.72 -17.09
CA ALA A 150 -6.70 4.36 -17.51
C ALA A 150 -7.93 3.81 -16.77
N TRP A 151 -8.04 4.04 -15.46
CA TRP A 151 -9.19 3.59 -14.67
C TRP A 151 -10.49 4.32 -14.99
N SER A 152 -10.42 5.49 -15.63
CA SER A 152 -11.63 6.21 -16.09
C SER A 152 -12.41 5.44 -17.15
N GLY A 153 -11.74 4.57 -17.91
CA GLY A 153 -12.29 3.86 -19.06
C GLY A 153 -12.41 4.71 -20.34
N GLN A 154 -11.87 5.91 -20.33
CA GLN A 154 -11.73 6.74 -21.52
C GLN A 154 -10.44 6.39 -22.29
N GLN A 155 -10.31 6.88 -23.51
CA GLN A 155 -9.02 6.82 -24.20
C GLN A 155 -7.97 7.65 -23.48
N VAL A 156 -6.79 7.07 -23.32
CA VAL A 156 -5.64 7.72 -22.67
C VAL A 156 -4.71 8.22 -23.73
N HIS A 157 -4.45 9.52 -23.72
CA HIS A 157 -3.41 10.18 -24.48
C HIS A 157 -2.44 10.83 -23.48
N HIS A 158 -1.23 10.28 -23.40
CA HIS A 158 -0.18 10.76 -22.49
C HIS A 158 1.15 10.73 -23.23
N HIS A 159 1.84 11.86 -23.26
CA HIS A 159 3.18 12.03 -23.83
C HIS A 159 4.04 12.75 -22.79
N GLY A 160 4.67 11.97 -21.93
CA GLY A 160 5.53 12.47 -20.86
C GLY A 160 7.00 12.21 -21.11
N PRO A 161 7.89 12.67 -20.23
CA PRO A 161 9.33 12.46 -20.34
C PRO A 161 9.74 10.99 -20.16
N HIS A 162 8.93 10.16 -19.50
CA HIS A 162 9.27 8.77 -19.20
C HIS A 162 8.35 7.76 -19.91
N TYR A 163 7.10 8.14 -20.17
CA TYR A 163 6.10 7.21 -20.72
C TYR A 163 5.27 7.85 -21.83
N THR A 164 4.85 7.00 -22.77
CA THR A 164 3.90 7.36 -23.81
C THR A 164 2.76 6.35 -23.82
N VAL A 165 1.51 6.86 -23.87
CA VAL A 165 0.30 6.09 -24.12
C VAL A 165 -0.53 6.87 -25.13
N ASP A 166 -0.74 6.32 -26.32
CA ASP A 166 -1.42 7.03 -27.39
C ASP A 166 -2.70 6.31 -27.82
N GLY A 167 -3.85 6.91 -27.45
CA GLY A 167 -5.17 6.48 -27.87
C GLY A 167 -5.62 5.12 -27.34
N ILE A 168 -5.08 4.64 -26.21
CA ILE A 168 -5.44 3.33 -25.67
C ILE A 168 -6.59 3.46 -24.67
N GLN A 169 -7.65 2.68 -24.85
CA GLN A 169 -8.71 2.50 -23.89
C GLN A 169 -8.47 1.27 -23.02
N PHE A 170 -8.59 1.44 -21.70
CA PHE A 170 -8.36 0.37 -20.74
C PHE A 170 -9.70 -0.19 -20.22
N LEU A 171 -10.18 -1.25 -20.85
CA LEU A 171 -11.36 -2.00 -20.43
C LEU A 171 -10.98 -3.45 -20.14
N PRO A 172 -11.63 -4.12 -19.13
CA PRO A 172 -12.64 -3.54 -18.24
C PRO A 172 -12.02 -2.57 -17.22
N ARG A 173 -12.84 -1.64 -16.74
CA ARG A 173 -12.46 -0.74 -15.63
C ARG A 173 -12.36 -1.50 -14.31
N PRO A 174 -11.65 -0.99 -13.28
CA PRO A 174 -11.75 -1.49 -11.91
C PRO A 174 -13.19 -1.61 -11.44
N ALA A 175 -13.47 -2.39 -10.40
CA ALA A 175 -14.77 -2.43 -9.74
C ALA A 175 -15.05 -1.13 -8.97
N GLN A 176 -14.03 -0.60 -8.29
CA GLN A 176 -14.10 0.66 -7.53
C GLN A 176 -14.23 1.89 -8.44
N ARG A 177 -14.88 2.95 -7.95
CA ARG A 177 -15.07 4.23 -8.65
C ARG A 177 -14.59 5.40 -7.80
N PRO A 178 -13.93 6.40 -8.39
CA PRO A 178 -13.59 6.55 -9.82
C PRO A 178 -12.46 5.63 -10.27
N GLY A 179 -11.72 4.99 -9.39
CA GLY A 179 -10.61 4.07 -9.62
C GLY A 179 -10.20 3.35 -8.33
N VAL A 180 -9.08 2.65 -8.38
CA VAL A 180 -8.49 1.99 -7.20
C VAL A 180 -7.96 3.06 -6.24
N PRO A 181 -8.26 2.98 -4.93
CA PRO A 181 -7.65 3.89 -3.94
C PRO A 181 -6.13 3.75 -3.93
N VAL A 182 -5.44 4.88 -3.93
CA VAL A 182 -3.97 4.96 -3.90
C VAL A 182 -3.51 5.45 -2.53
N TRP A 183 -2.58 4.71 -1.90
CA TRP A 183 -1.85 5.15 -0.73
C TRP A 183 -0.38 5.37 -1.11
N THR A 184 0.12 6.58 -0.90
CA THR A 184 1.51 6.90 -1.25
C THR A 184 2.42 6.77 -0.05
N ALA A 185 3.56 6.11 -0.21
CA ALA A 185 4.58 6.06 0.83
C ALA A 185 5.58 7.21 0.70
N GLY A 186 6.12 7.62 1.84
CA GLY A 186 7.17 8.63 1.88
C GLY A 186 7.67 8.94 3.28
N LEU A 187 8.77 9.64 3.35
CA LEU A 187 9.31 10.14 4.62
C LEU A 187 8.42 11.27 5.16
N ALA A 188 7.99 11.15 6.41
CA ALA A 188 7.04 12.08 7.04
C ALA A 188 7.50 13.54 7.02
N GLY A 189 8.79 13.82 7.17
CA GLY A 189 9.36 15.18 7.19
C GLY A 189 9.68 15.77 5.81
N HIS A 190 9.37 15.09 4.71
CA HIS A 190 9.74 15.54 3.37
C HIS A 190 8.55 16.16 2.63
N VAL A 191 8.73 17.37 2.10
CA VAL A 191 7.67 18.16 1.45
C VAL A 191 7.06 17.46 0.22
N LYS A 192 7.89 16.97 -0.71
CA LYS A 192 7.40 16.34 -1.95
C LYS A 192 6.52 15.12 -1.73
N PRO A 193 6.88 14.14 -0.84
CA PRO A 193 5.98 13.04 -0.49
C PRO A 193 4.65 13.48 0.09
N LEU A 194 4.63 14.51 0.96
CA LEU A 194 3.39 15.02 1.56
C LEU A 194 2.49 15.70 0.51
N HIS A 195 3.06 16.49 -0.40
CA HIS A 195 2.31 17.06 -1.52
C HIS A 195 1.71 15.99 -2.45
N ARG A 196 2.46 14.93 -2.73
CA ARG A 196 1.95 13.78 -3.48
C ARG A 196 0.81 13.12 -2.72
N ALA A 197 1.02 12.82 -1.44
CA ALA A 197 0.03 12.17 -0.59
C ALA A 197 -1.31 12.92 -0.54
N ALA A 198 -1.28 14.25 -0.46
CA ALA A 198 -2.47 15.08 -0.41
C ALA A 198 -3.38 14.95 -1.66
N ARG A 199 -2.86 14.47 -2.79
CA ARG A 199 -3.59 14.28 -4.06
C ARG A 199 -4.36 12.96 -4.13
N TYR A 200 -4.06 11.99 -3.25
CA TYR A 200 -4.60 10.63 -3.29
C TYR A 200 -5.39 10.27 -2.03
N GLN A 201 -5.69 8.99 -1.80
CA GLN A 201 -6.63 8.54 -0.79
C GLN A 201 -5.98 8.13 0.53
N GLY A 202 -4.64 8.03 0.59
CA GLY A 202 -3.97 7.71 1.83
C GLY A 202 -2.46 7.93 1.79
N PHE A 203 -1.87 7.88 2.97
CA PHE A 203 -0.44 8.03 3.20
C PHE A 203 0.11 6.90 4.07
N PHE A 204 1.25 6.39 3.69
CA PHE A 204 2.03 5.42 4.45
C PHE A 204 3.40 6.04 4.79
N PRO A 205 3.54 6.70 5.95
CA PRO A 205 4.83 7.22 6.39
C PRO A 205 5.80 6.07 6.67
N VAL A 206 6.99 6.15 6.11
CA VAL A 206 8.08 5.21 6.37
C VAL A 206 9.11 5.81 7.31
N ASN A 207 9.79 4.97 8.09
CA ASN A 207 10.85 5.37 9.04
C ASN A 207 10.36 6.36 10.14
N LEU A 208 9.15 6.15 10.66
CA LEU A 208 8.69 6.87 11.85
C LEU A 208 9.49 6.44 13.07
N SER A 209 10.01 7.41 13.81
CA SER A 209 10.67 7.15 15.10
C SER A 209 9.70 7.31 16.28
N HIS A 210 8.70 8.17 16.15
CA HIS A 210 7.70 8.44 17.20
C HIS A 210 6.41 9.05 16.61
N ALA A 211 5.32 9.03 17.38
CA ALA A 211 4.00 9.45 16.94
C ALA A 211 3.90 10.95 16.57
N ASP A 212 4.72 11.81 17.18
CA ASP A 212 4.71 13.26 16.88
C ASP A 212 5.05 13.54 15.41
N GLN A 213 5.99 12.78 14.83
CA GLN A 213 6.30 12.90 13.40
C GLN A 213 5.09 12.57 12.53
N LEU A 214 4.26 11.62 12.97
CA LEU A 214 3.01 11.32 12.28
C LEU A 214 2.03 12.48 12.39
N ALA A 215 1.85 13.06 13.59
CA ALA A 215 0.95 14.18 13.80
C ALA A 215 1.31 15.39 12.92
N GLU A 216 2.60 15.70 12.80
CA GLU A 216 3.11 16.75 11.91
C GLU A 216 2.78 16.47 10.44
N ALA A 217 3.04 15.24 9.98
CA ALA A 217 2.73 14.84 8.60
C ALA A 217 1.23 14.88 8.29
N VAL A 218 0.40 14.41 9.22
CA VAL A 218 -1.08 14.45 9.11
C VAL A 218 -1.57 15.90 9.03
N ALA A 219 -1.06 16.78 9.88
CA ALA A 219 -1.42 18.20 9.85
C ALA A 219 -1.01 18.88 8.53
N ALA A 220 0.22 18.57 8.05
CA ALA A 220 0.70 19.10 6.77
C ALA A 220 -0.17 18.62 5.59
N ILE A 221 -0.50 17.33 5.52
CA ILE A 221 -1.38 16.79 4.49
C ILE A 221 -2.77 17.42 4.56
N ALA A 222 -3.34 17.55 5.77
CA ALA A 222 -4.66 18.17 5.97
C ALA A 222 -4.71 19.63 5.49
N GLY A 223 -3.60 20.37 5.64
CA GLY A 223 -3.46 21.73 5.12
C GLY A 223 -3.42 21.83 3.59
N LEU A 224 -3.00 20.76 2.92
CA LEU A 224 -2.87 20.69 1.45
C LEU A 224 -4.14 20.17 0.76
N ARG A 225 -5.06 19.52 1.50
CA ARG A 225 -6.25 18.88 0.93
C ARG A 225 -7.42 19.87 0.82
N PRO A 226 -8.34 19.69 -0.16
CA PRO A 226 -9.53 20.53 -0.31
C PRO A 226 -10.45 20.40 0.92
N ARG A 227 -11.30 21.39 1.13
CA ARG A 227 -12.32 21.37 2.20
C ARG A 227 -13.71 21.52 1.58
N PRO A 228 -14.70 20.65 1.91
CA PRO A 228 -14.56 19.47 2.79
C PRO A 228 -13.66 18.39 2.15
N ALA A 229 -12.84 17.74 2.97
CA ALA A 229 -11.97 16.68 2.51
C ALA A 229 -12.71 15.33 2.49
N PRO A 230 -12.57 14.51 1.44
CA PRO A 230 -13.05 13.12 1.46
C PRO A 230 -12.30 12.30 2.52
N PRO A 231 -12.82 11.11 2.92
CA PRO A 231 -12.13 10.21 3.81
C PRO A 231 -10.68 9.96 3.37
N TYR A 232 -9.78 9.79 4.34
CA TYR A 232 -8.37 9.66 4.09
C TYR A 232 -7.75 8.64 5.05
N ASP A 233 -6.96 7.74 4.50
CA ASP A 233 -6.32 6.69 5.27
C ASP A 233 -4.86 7.06 5.61
N ILE A 234 -4.48 6.82 6.87
CA ILE A 234 -3.10 6.92 7.35
C ILE A 234 -2.72 5.56 7.89
N ALA A 235 -1.80 4.88 7.21
CA ALA A 235 -1.35 3.57 7.61
C ALA A 235 0.04 3.66 8.26
N VAL A 236 0.25 2.97 9.40
CA VAL A 236 1.54 2.94 10.09
C VAL A 236 2.03 1.50 10.25
N GLY A 237 3.30 1.26 9.90
CA GLY A 237 4.01 0.02 10.22
C GLY A 237 4.67 0.15 11.58
N LEU A 238 4.38 -0.78 12.50
CA LEU A 238 4.98 -0.82 13.83
C LEU A 238 5.38 -2.26 14.17
N PRO A 239 6.52 -2.49 14.85
CA PRO A 239 6.87 -3.83 15.32
C PRO A 239 5.74 -4.47 16.13
N PRO A 240 5.52 -5.79 16.03
CA PRO A 240 4.56 -6.50 16.87
C PRO A 240 4.79 -6.22 18.36
N GLY A 241 3.71 -6.03 19.11
CA GLY A 241 3.76 -5.69 20.56
C GLY A 241 3.95 -4.19 20.85
N THR A 242 4.14 -3.34 19.82
CA THR A 242 4.14 -1.88 20.03
C THR A 242 2.71 -1.39 20.25
N ASP A 243 2.50 -0.56 21.30
CA ASP A 243 1.20 0.09 21.54
C ASP A 243 0.86 1.06 20.40
N PRO A 244 -0.20 0.83 19.61
CA PRO A 244 -0.59 1.71 18.52
C PRO A 244 -1.36 2.96 18.98
N THR A 245 -1.74 3.06 20.26
CA THR A 245 -2.58 4.15 20.78
C THR A 245 -2.00 5.55 20.53
N PRO A 246 -0.70 5.82 20.75
CA PRO A 246 -0.13 7.13 20.42
C PRO A 246 -0.24 7.50 18.95
N TYR A 247 -0.09 6.51 18.06
CA TYR A 247 -0.19 6.73 16.62
C TYR A 247 -1.63 6.95 16.17
N ALA A 248 -2.60 6.25 16.76
CA ALA A 248 -4.02 6.50 16.52
C ALA A 248 -4.42 7.91 16.97
N GLN A 249 -3.93 8.38 18.12
CA GLN A 249 -4.13 9.75 18.61
C GLN A 249 -3.49 10.79 17.67
N ALA A 250 -2.35 10.44 17.04
CA ALA A 250 -1.68 11.24 16.03
C ALA A 250 -2.36 11.21 14.65
N GLY A 251 -3.42 10.41 14.46
CA GLY A 251 -4.23 10.36 13.26
C GLY A 251 -4.06 9.11 12.38
N ALA A 252 -3.38 8.06 12.87
CA ALA A 252 -3.37 6.78 12.18
C ALA A 252 -4.79 6.19 12.12
N THR A 253 -5.15 5.65 10.96
CA THR A 253 -6.42 4.94 10.72
C THR A 253 -6.20 3.45 10.48
N TRP A 254 -4.97 3.06 10.21
CA TRP A 254 -4.54 1.68 10.01
C TRP A 254 -3.25 1.39 10.76
N TRP A 255 -3.19 0.25 11.43
CA TRP A 255 -1.99 -0.33 12.00
C TRP A 255 -1.61 -1.61 11.27
N LEU A 256 -0.32 -1.73 10.94
CA LEU A 256 0.27 -2.87 10.25
C LEU A 256 1.43 -3.41 11.10
N PRO A 257 1.41 -4.67 11.58
CA PRO A 257 2.56 -5.29 12.22
C PRO A 257 3.72 -5.39 11.22
N GLU A 258 4.85 -4.77 11.54
CA GLU A 258 6.07 -4.79 10.74
C GLU A 258 7.00 -5.89 11.24
N PHE A 259 7.18 -6.92 10.43
CA PHE A 259 8.07 -8.04 10.72
C PHE A 259 9.48 -7.76 10.22
N ASP A 260 10.50 -8.19 10.98
CA ASP A 260 11.88 -8.17 10.51
C ASP A 260 12.08 -9.26 9.44
N PRO A 261 12.41 -8.90 8.19
CA PRO A 261 12.58 -9.83 7.10
C PRO A 261 13.68 -10.89 7.33
N ALA A 262 14.64 -10.60 8.20
CA ALA A 262 15.74 -11.52 8.49
C ALA A 262 15.37 -12.65 9.45
N THR A 263 14.29 -12.47 10.23
CA THR A 263 13.95 -13.37 11.34
C THR A 263 12.49 -13.83 11.34
N VAL A 264 11.65 -13.25 10.49
CA VAL A 264 10.22 -13.59 10.45
C VAL A 264 10.00 -15.07 10.15
N SER A 265 9.07 -15.68 10.89
CA SER A 265 8.64 -17.07 10.70
C SER A 265 7.11 -17.16 10.65
N LEU A 266 6.60 -18.27 10.13
CA LEU A 266 5.16 -18.57 10.14
C LEU A 266 4.57 -18.53 11.55
N ASP A 267 5.32 -19.02 12.55
CA ASP A 267 4.86 -19.05 13.94
C ASP A 267 4.74 -17.65 14.54
N GLN A 268 5.65 -16.75 14.21
CA GLN A 268 5.56 -15.33 14.61
C GLN A 268 4.33 -14.67 14.00
N VAL A 269 4.09 -14.86 12.69
CA VAL A 269 2.90 -14.29 12.02
C VAL A 269 1.62 -14.85 12.64
N ARG A 270 1.54 -16.15 12.89
CA ARG A 270 0.40 -16.78 13.56
C ARG A 270 0.25 -16.34 15.01
N GLY A 271 1.36 -16.03 15.70
CA GLY A 271 1.33 -15.40 17.01
C GLY A 271 0.54 -14.11 16.98
N VAL A 272 0.93 -13.19 16.11
CA VAL A 272 0.26 -11.89 15.90
C VAL A 272 -1.21 -12.07 15.49
N LEU A 273 -1.54 -13.06 14.66
CA LEU A 273 -2.93 -13.35 14.30
C LEU A 273 -3.76 -13.81 15.50
N ARG A 274 -3.20 -14.65 16.39
CA ARG A 274 -3.88 -15.09 17.63
C ARG A 274 -4.10 -13.95 18.62
N ASP A 275 -3.16 -12.99 18.68
CA ASP A 275 -3.31 -11.80 19.53
C ASP A 275 -4.47 -10.90 19.03
N GLY A 276 -4.84 -11.04 17.75
CA GLY A 276 -5.97 -10.36 17.13
C GLY A 276 -5.66 -8.94 16.66
N PRO A 277 -6.66 -8.28 16.01
CA PRO A 277 -6.54 -6.89 15.60
C PRO A 277 -6.47 -5.95 16.81
N ALA A 278 -5.81 -4.80 16.64
CA ALA A 278 -5.76 -3.78 17.69
C ALA A 278 -7.18 -3.32 18.07
N THR A 279 -7.45 -3.28 19.37
CA THR A 279 -8.70 -2.76 19.94
C THR A 279 -8.38 -1.44 20.65
N LEU A 280 -8.97 -0.32 20.17
CA LEU A 280 -8.84 1.01 20.76
C LEU A 280 -10.20 1.62 21.08
#